data_8904d9320a86529b7b1da67841e66154
#
_entry.id   8904d9320a86529b7b1da67841e66154
#
_cell.length_a   1.000
_cell.length_b   1.000
_cell.length_c   1.000
_cell.angle_alpha   90.00
_cell.angle_beta   90.00
_cell.angle_gamma   90.00
#
_symmetry.space_group_name_H-M   'P 1'
#
loop_
_entity.id
_entity.type
_entity.pdbx_description
1 polymer ?
#
loop_
_entity_poly.entity_id
_entity_poly.type
_entity_poly.pdbx_seq_one_letter_code
_entity_poly.pdbx_strand_id
1 'polypeptide(L)'
;MTVKVVYNRNYGGFRLSRQAVEWMAKRGHPAAIEYLKDNPERTDSGWLWPDPCELPRHDPLLVEVVEELGKDAGATLAVAEIDGNRYYVTEYDGFETVYTPEMDVWVVVEENT
;
A
#
# COMPACT_ATOMS: atom_id res chain seq x y z
N MET A 1 -6.26 8.19 17.39
CA MET A 1 -5.12 7.46 16.83
C MET A 1 -5.25 7.43 15.31
N THR A 2 -4.23 7.84 14.62
CA THR A 2 -4.24 7.83 13.16
C THR A 2 -3.22 6.84 12.63
N VAL A 3 -3.55 6.22 11.50
CA VAL A 3 -2.68 5.25 10.83
C VAL A 3 -2.59 5.65 9.36
N LYS A 4 -1.40 5.58 8.81
CA LYS A 4 -1.18 5.83 7.38
C LYS A 4 -1.13 4.51 6.63
N VAL A 5 -1.84 4.47 5.52
CA VAL A 5 -1.99 3.27 4.70
C VAL A 5 -1.63 3.60 3.26
N VAL A 6 -0.74 2.81 2.66
CA VAL A 6 -0.36 2.98 1.25
C VAL A 6 -1.31 2.18 0.36
N TYR A 7 -1.77 2.79 -0.71
CA TYR A 7 -2.67 2.12 -1.65
C TYR A 7 -2.37 2.58 -3.08
N ASN A 8 -2.85 1.81 -4.04
CA ASN A 8 -2.70 2.14 -5.45
C ASN A 8 -3.97 2.85 -5.94
N ARG A 9 -3.84 4.11 -6.35
CA ARG A 9 -5.00 4.94 -6.73
C ARG A 9 -5.22 5.02 -8.24
N ASN A 10 -4.80 4.01 -8.97
CA ASN A 10 -5.03 3.95 -10.41
C ASN A 10 -5.15 2.49 -10.84
N TYR A 11 -5.57 2.27 -12.08
CA TYR A 11 -5.63 0.92 -12.61
C TYR A 11 -4.24 0.36 -12.82
N GLY A 12 -4.13 -0.97 -12.94
CA GLY A 12 -2.86 -1.63 -13.19
C GLY A 12 -2.22 -2.33 -11.99
N GLY A 13 -2.77 -2.11 -10.79
CA GLY A 13 -2.32 -2.79 -9.58
C GLY A 13 -1.20 -2.11 -8.83
N PHE A 14 -1.05 -2.53 -7.60
CA PHE A 14 0.00 -2.02 -6.71
C PHE A 14 1.37 -2.42 -7.25
N ARG A 15 2.24 -1.44 -7.38
CA ARG A 15 3.62 -1.68 -7.81
C ARG A 15 4.56 -0.77 -7.03
N LEU A 16 5.54 -1.38 -6.39
CA LEU A 16 6.58 -0.67 -5.66
C LEU A 16 7.86 -0.73 -6.50
N SER A 17 8.45 0.42 -6.79
CA SER A 17 9.63 0.49 -7.65
C SER A 17 10.83 -0.21 -7.02
N ARG A 18 11.78 -0.62 -7.85
CA ARG A 18 13.02 -1.22 -7.33
C ARG A 18 13.79 -0.23 -6.44
N GLN A 19 13.79 1.03 -6.83
CA GLN A 19 14.42 2.08 -6.02
C GLN A 19 13.82 2.14 -4.62
N ALA A 20 12.49 2.02 -4.51
CA ALA A 20 11.81 1.99 -3.22
C ALA A 20 12.17 0.74 -2.42
N VAL A 21 12.22 -0.42 -3.07
CA VAL A 21 12.60 -1.67 -2.41
C VAL A 21 14.03 -1.59 -1.88
N GLU A 22 14.95 -1.05 -2.68
CA GLU A 22 16.33 -0.86 -2.25
C GLU A 22 16.43 0.12 -1.08
N TRP A 23 15.64 1.18 -1.10
CA TRP A 23 15.56 2.15 -0.02
C TRP A 23 15.12 1.49 1.29
N MET A 24 14.10 0.64 1.23
CA MET A 24 13.61 -0.10 2.39
C MET A 24 14.62 -1.13 2.88
N ALA A 25 15.27 -1.83 1.95
CA ALA A 25 16.27 -2.84 2.29
C ALA A 25 17.47 -2.23 3.02
N LYS A 26 17.92 -1.05 2.60
CA LYS A 26 19.01 -0.33 3.26
C LYS A 26 18.68 0.02 4.70
N ARG A 27 17.40 0.10 5.02
CA ARG A 27 16.92 0.40 6.38
C ARG A 27 16.57 -0.85 7.16
N GLY A 28 16.93 -2.03 6.61
CA GLY A 28 16.77 -3.30 7.30
C GLY A 28 15.41 -3.95 7.19
N HIS A 29 14.58 -3.55 6.22
CA HIS A 29 13.26 -4.16 6.04
C HIS A 29 13.41 -5.61 5.57
N PRO A 30 12.94 -6.59 6.36
CA PRO A 30 13.19 -8.00 6.03
C PRO A 30 12.61 -8.45 4.70
N ALA A 31 11.38 -8.06 4.40
CA ALA A 31 10.72 -8.45 3.15
C ALA A 31 11.41 -7.84 1.94
N ALA A 32 11.86 -6.59 2.04
CA ALA A 32 12.57 -5.92 0.95
C ALA A 32 13.92 -6.59 0.69
N ILE A 33 14.64 -6.94 1.75
CA ILE A 33 15.92 -7.64 1.63
C ILE A 33 15.71 -8.99 0.95
N GLU A 34 14.71 -9.74 1.36
CA GLU A 34 14.39 -11.03 0.77
C GLU A 34 14.02 -10.93 -0.70
N TYR A 35 13.21 -9.92 -1.04
CA TYR A 35 12.82 -9.67 -2.41
C TYR A 35 14.04 -9.41 -3.31
N LEU A 36 14.96 -8.56 -2.88
CA LEU A 36 16.15 -8.23 -3.65
C LEU A 36 17.08 -9.44 -3.78
N LYS A 37 17.12 -10.28 -2.77
CA LYS A 37 17.92 -11.50 -2.79
C LYS A 37 17.37 -12.49 -3.82
N ASP A 38 16.05 -12.59 -3.94
CA ASP A 38 15.40 -13.48 -4.90
C ASP A 38 15.36 -12.90 -6.32
N ASN A 39 15.54 -11.59 -6.48
CA ASN A 39 15.43 -10.89 -7.75
C ASN A 39 16.59 -9.94 -7.98
N PRO A 40 17.84 -10.44 -7.99
CA PRO A 40 19.00 -9.55 -8.00
C PRO A 40 19.19 -8.77 -9.30
N GLU A 41 18.69 -9.26 -10.42
CA GLU A 41 18.93 -8.67 -11.73
C GLU A 41 17.75 -7.95 -12.35
N ARG A 42 16.64 -7.87 -11.63
CA ARG A 42 15.47 -7.18 -12.17
C ARG A 42 15.60 -5.69 -11.95
N THR A 43 15.71 -4.97 -13.05
CA THR A 43 15.94 -3.53 -13.00
C THR A 43 14.72 -2.70 -13.37
N ASP A 44 13.74 -3.30 -14.04
CA ASP A 44 12.65 -2.58 -14.68
C ASP A 44 11.27 -2.83 -14.08
N SER A 45 11.12 -3.89 -13.34
CA SER A 45 9.83 -4.18 -12.70
C SER A 45 10.00 -4.16 -11.20
N GLY A 46 9.26 -3.32 -10.54
CA GLY A 46 9.25 -3.30 -9.10
C GLY A 46 8.53 -4.51 -8.53
N TRP A 47 8.31 -4.46 -7.24
CA TRP A 47 7.61 -5.50 -6.50
C TRP A 47 6.12 -5.35 -6.77
N LEU A 48 5.56 -6.30 -7.52
CA LEU A 48 4.16 -6.33 -7.91
C LEU A 48 3.34 -7.08 -6.87
N TRP A 49 2.29 -6.45 -6.41
CA TRP A 49 1.34 -7.05 -5.47
C TRP A 49 2.01 -7.80 -4.31
N PRO A 50 2.85 -7.10 -3.53
CA PRO A 50 3.48 -7.76 -2.39
C PRO A 50 2.42 -8.35 -1.46
N ASP A 51 2.72 -9.51 -0.92
CA ASP A 51 1.82 -10.20 0.01
C ASP A 51 1.60 -9.32 1.25
N PRO A 52 0.34 -9.05 1.62
CA PRO A 52 0.06 -8.26 2.82
C PRO A 52 0.63 -8.84 4.11
N CYS A 53 0.94 -10.13 4.14
CA CYS A 53 1.61 -10.73 5.31
C CYS A 53 3.08 -10.33 5.36
N GLU A 54 3.69 -10.11 4.21
CA GLU A 54 5.09 -9.71 4.11
C GLU A 54 5.25 -8.20 4.12
N LEU A 55 4.31 -7.50 3.50
CA LEU A 55 4.34 -6.04 3.39
C LEU A 55 2.94 -5.48 3.59
N PRO A 56 2.51 -5.34 4.85
CA PRO A 56 1.21 -4.72 5.12
C PRO A 56 1.21 -3.26 4.66
N ARG A 57 0.05 -2.79 4.25
CA ARG A 57 -0.09 -1.44 3.67
C ARG A 57 0.14 -0.33 4.68
N HIS A 58 0.17 -0.65 5.97
CA HIS A 58 0.50 0.31 7.03
C HIS A 58 1.92 0.14 7.56
N ASP A 59 2.74 -0.64 6.89
CA ASP A 59 4.14 -0.84 7.27
C ASP A 59 4.85 0.52 7.35
N PRO A 60 5.52 0.84 8.46
CA PRO A 60 6.14 2.16 8.64
C PRO A 60 7.15 2.53 7.57
N LEU A 61 7.97 1.58 7.14
CA LEU A 61 8.96 1.86 6.10
C LEU A 61 8.32 2.00 4.72
N LEU A 62 7.24 1.26 4.46
CA LEU A 62 6.49 1.43 3.23
C LEU A 62 5.87 2.81 3.15
N VAL A 63 5.23 3.25 4.21
CA VAL A 63 4.66 4.60 4.28
C VAL A 63 5.75 5.65 4.07
N GLU A 64 6.86 5.50 4.78
CA GLU A 64 7.97 6.44 4.73
C GLU A 64 8.58 6.53 3.33
N VAL A 65 8.79 5.41 2.65
CA VAL A 65 9.38 5.41 1.31
C VAL A 65 8.47 6.09 0.31
N VAL A 66 7.16 5.90 0.42
CA VAL A 66 6.22 6.56 -0.48
C VAL A 66 6.18 8.05 -0.21
N GLU A 67 6.23 8.48 1.04
CA GLU A 67 6.28 9.90 1.39
C GLU A 67 7.59 10.55 0.96
N GLU A 68 8.69 9.83 1.07
CA GLU A 68 10.03 10.36 0.77
C GLU A 68 10.31 10.40 -0.74
N LEU A 69 10.02 9.32 -1.45
CA LEU A 69 10.33 9.21 -2.87
C LEU A 69 9.18 9.66 -3.79
N GLY A 70 7.97 9.71 -3.29
CA GLY A 70 6.81 10.11 -4.09
C GLY A 70 6.66 9.22 -5.33
N LYS A 71 6.66 9.84 -6.50
CA LYS A 71 6.50 9.12 -7.77
C LYS A 71 7.57 8.08 -8.03
N ASP A 72 8.75 8.27 -7.45
CA ASP A 72 9.86 7.34 -7.61
C ASP A 72 9.68 6.07 -6.78
N ALA A 73 8.78 6.08 -5.82
CA ALA A 73 8.42 4.86 -5.08
C ALA A 73 7.43 4.01 -5.87
N GLY A 74 6.53 4.67 -6.57
CA GLY A 74 5.53 4.03 -7.40
C GLY A 74 4.60 5.12 -7.94
N ALA A 75 4.47 5.22 -9.26
CA ALA A 75 3.84 6.36 -9.91
C ALA A 75 2.38 6.59 -9.48
N THR A 76 1.70 5.53 -9.06
CA THR A 76 0.27 5.59 -8.73
C THR A 76 -0.01 5.33 -7.24
N LEU A 77 1.02 5.24 -6.42
CA LEU A 77 0.85 4.99 -4.99
C LEU A 77 0.50 6.28 -4.26
N ALA A 78 -0.32 6.14 -3.24
CA ALA A 78 -0.73 7.25 -2.39
C ALA A 78 -0.80 6.78 -0.96
N VAL A 79 -0.81 7.74 -0.03
CA VAL A 79 -0.93 7.48 1.39
C VAL A 79 -2.25 8.04 1.87
N ALA A 80 -3.07 7.19 2.47
CA ALA A 80 -4.29 7.61 3.15
C ALA A 80 -4.04 7.63 4.64
N GLU A 81 -4.51 8.68 5.30
CA GLU A 81 -4.48 8.75 6.76
C GLU A 81 -5.86 8.43 7.28
N ILE A 82 -5.96 7.43 8.14
CA ILE A 82 -7.23 6.98 8.68
C ILE A 82 -7.25 7.14 10.21
N ASP A 83 -8.44 7.35 10.75
CA ASP A 83 -8.64 7.34 12.19
C ASP A 83 -8.88 5.91 12.65
N GLY A 84 -8.31 5.54 13.79
CA GLY A 84 -8.44 4.21 14.33
C GLY A 84 -7.39 3.26 13.80
N ASN A 85 -7.61 1.99 14.01
CA ASN A 85 -6.61 0.96 13.71
C ASN A 85 -7.14 -0.18 12.83
N ARG A 86 -8.30 0.03 12.20
CA ARG A 86 -8.90 -0.97 11.33
C ARG A 86 -9.17 -0.40 9.96
N TYR A 87 -8.80 -1.16 8.95
CA TYR A 87 -9.07 -0.82 7.57
C TYR A 87 -9.09 -2.10 6.75
N TYR A 88 -9.65 -2.00 5.55
CA TYR A 88 -9.42 -3.01 4.52
C TYR A 88 -9.26 -2.30 3.17
N VAL A 89 -8.63 -3.02 2.24
CA VAL A 89 -8.39 -2.49 0.90
C VAL A 89 -9.19 -3.32 -0.08
N THR A 90 -10.02 -2.66 -0.88
CA THR A 90 -10.71 -3.31 -1.98
C THR A 90 -10.00 -2.97 -3.28
N GLU A 91 -10.17 -3.80 -4.29
CA GLU A 91 -9.47 -3.63 -5.55
C GLU A 91 -10.43 -3.91 -6.70
N TYR A 92 -10.36 -3.05 -7.72
CA TYR A 92 -11.08 -3.26 -8.96
C TYR A 92 -10.11 -2.93 -10.11
N ASP A 93 -9.73 -3.96 -10.85
CA ASP A 93 -8.78 -3.84 -11.97
C ASP A 93 -7.49 -3.12 -11.57
N GLY A 94 -7.02 -3.40 -10.35
CA GLY A 94 -5.82 -2.79 -9.79
C GLY A 94 -6.05 -1.48 -9.06
N PHE A 95 -7.20 -0.85 -9.26
CA PHE A 95 -7.53 0.39 -8.55
C PHE A 95 -7.99 0.05 -7.14
N GLU A 96 -7.25 0.52 -6.15
CA GLU A 96 -7.50 0.18 -4.75
C GLU A 96 -8.21 1.31 -4.03
N THR A 97 -9.04 0.93 -3.08
CA THR A 97 -9.73 1.86 -2.19
C THR A 97 -9.54 1.39 -0.75
N VAL A 98 -9.20 2.32 0.13
CA VAL A 98 -9.06 2.04 1.56
C VAL A 98 -10.38 2.35 2.25
N TYR A 99 -10.91 1.36 2.97
CA TYR A 99 -12.16 1.52 3.73
C TYR A 99 -11.88 1.39 5.21
N THR A 100 -12.59 2.18 5.99
CA THR A 100 -12.57 2.10 7.44
C THR A 100 -13.98 1.81 7.95
N PRO A 101 -14.14 1.39 9.21
CA PRO A 101 -15.49 1.14 9.76
C PRO A 101 -16.42 2.35 9.67
N GLU A 102 -15.88 3.55 9.75
CA GLU A 102 -16.68 4.79 9.66
C GLU A 102 -17.23 5.04 8.26
N MET A 103 -16.63 4.41 7.26
CA MET A 103 -17.06 4.52 5.86
C MET A 103 -18.12 3.49 5.49
N ASP A 104 -18.36 2.52 6.35
CA ASP A 104 -19.42 1.54 6.15
C ASP A 104 -20.76 2.19 6.46
N VAL A 105 -21.31 2.85 5.48
CA VAL A 105 -22.58 3.54 5.64
C VAL A 105 -23.73 2.56 5.37
N TRP A 106 -24.44 2.21 6.42
CA TRP A 106 -25.61 1.36 6.32
C TRP A 106 -26.78 2.22 5.87
N VAL A 107 -27.44 1.77 4.83
CA VAL A 107 -28.71 2.39 4.43
C VAL A 107 -29.82 1.74 5.22
N VAL A 108 -30.44 2.52 6.07
CA VAL A 108 -31.55 2.04 6.89
C VAL A 108 -32.86 2.35 6.16
N VAL A 109 -33.60 1.31 5.85
CA VAL A 109 -34.91 1.50 5.26
C VAL A 109 -35.93 1.71 6.38
N GLU A 110 -36.55 2.87 6.41
CA GLU A 110 -37.56 3.17 7.39
C GLU A 110 -38.90 2.58 6.96
N GLU A 111 -39.42 1.69 7.79
CA GLU A 111 -40.65 0.97 7.44
C GLU A 111 -41.89 1.83 7.45
N ASN A 112 -41.83 2.99 8.06
CA ASN A 112 -42.99 3.85 8.23
C ASN A 112 -43.12 4.92 7.16
N THR A 113 -42.28 4.86 6.18
CA THR A 113 -42.29 5.86 5.12
C THR A 113 -43.06 5.42 3.91
#